data_fbc21f41ba5dd67a60e57ecb89fa1aa3
#
_entry.id   fbc21f41ba5dd67a60e57ecb89fa1aa3
#
_cell.length_a   1.000
_cell.length_b   1.000
_cell.length_c   1.000
_cell.angle_alpha   90.00
_cell.angle_beta   90.00
_cell.angle_gamma   90.00
#
_symmetry.space_group_name_H-M   'P 1'
#
loop_
_entity.id
_entity.type
_entity.pdbx_description
1 polymer ?
#
loop_
_entity_poly.entity_id
_entity_poly.type
_entity_poly.pdbx_seq_one_letter_code
_entity_poly.pdbx_strand_id
1 'polypeptide(L)'
;MTLLALAAGGLSSLLIVAATTRGGLASMQVLFWAIGLPGMLLVFAIGGYAHFAEYPRLANRIAVGVLGGIALTAALEVVRSAGVHLGYLSDDEPTMFGAMITGADHMAAPTLASYTLGIVYHFFNGISFALVYSIVFGRTRWWGPVAFSVFVVWVGMMLLPPMAPMLGAFGTGKYASAWNPYVADTLLAHIAMGLALAAVMHGLARDRGLLLAPRTLPGVHHPPAHAHPST
;
A
#
# COMPACT_ATOMS: atom_id res chain seq x y z
N MET A 1 -0.79 14.47 13.78
CA MET A 1 0.04 13.26 13.61
C MET A 1 -0.62 12.21 12.73
N THR A 2 -1.86 11.75 13.01
CA THR A 2 -2.53 10.72 12.19
C THR A 2 -2.68 11.12 10.72
N LEU A 3 -3.12 12.35 10.42
CA LEU A 3 -3.19 12.86 9.05
C LEU A 3 -1.82 12.95 8.39
N LEU A 4 -0.80 13.34 9.14
CA LEU A 4 0.57 13.40 8.63
C LEU A 4 1.12 12.00 8.33
N ALA A 5 0.85 11.02 9.21
CA ALA A 5 1.20 9.62 8.97
C ALA A 5 0.48 9.04 7.75
N LEU A 6 -0.79 9.39 7.56
CA LEU A 6 -1.57 8.97 6.38
C LEU A 6 -1.02 9.63 5.10
N ALA A 7 -0.75 10.93 5.14
CA ALA A 7 -0.19 11.65 4.00
C ALA A 7 1.19 11.12 3.62
N ALA A 8 2.11 11.01 4.59
CA ALA A 8 3.46 10.48 4.35
C ALA A 8 3.43 9.01 3.92
N GLY A 9 2.55 8.20 4.54
CA GLY A 9 2.36 6.80 4.17
C GLY A 9 1.78 6.60 2.77
N GLY A 10 0.90 7.47 2.30
CA GLY A 10 0.28 7.39 0.97
C GLY A 10 1.14 7.92 -0.18
N LEU A 11 2.30 8.53 0.09
CA LEU A 11 3.11 9.20 -0.93
C LEU A 11 3.64 8.26 -2.01
N SER A 12 4.02 7.03 -1.69
CA SER A 12 4.75 6.15 -2.61
C SER A 12 4.05 5.98 -3.96
N SER A 13 2.78 5.55 -3.94
CA SER A 13 2.01 5.37 -5.18
C SER A 13 1.76 6.68 -5.93
N LEU A 14 1.60 7.80 -5.18
CA LEU A 14 1.44 9.12 -5.78
C LEU A 14 2.70 9.58 -6.52
N LEU A 15 3.90 9.21 -6.06
CA LEU A 15 5.15 9.52 -6.75
C LEU A 15 5.23 8.85 -8.11
N ILE A 16 4.82 7.57 -8.22
CA ILE A 16 4.78 6.85 -9.49
C ILE A 16 3.83 7.55 -10.46
N VAL A 17 2.62 7.86 -10.02
CA VAL A 17 1.63 8.57 -10.85
C VAL A 17 2.17 9.93 -11.27
N ALA A 18 2.78 10.69 -10.36
CA ALA A 18 3.34 12.00 -10.68
C ALA A 18 4.50 11.93 -11.68
N ALA A 19 5.34 10.89 -11.60
CA ALA A 19 6.47 10.70 -12.53
C ALA A 19 6.02 10.24 -13.91
N THR A 20 4.98 9.43 -14.00
CA THR A 20 4.60 8.72 -15.24
C THR A 20 3.38 9.33 -15.95
N THR A 21 2.68 10.26 -15.34
CA THR A 21 1.62 11.02 -16.01
C THR A 21 2.20 11.82 -17.18
N ARG A 22 1.48 11.88 -18.27
CA ARG A 22 1.88 12.60 -19.50
C ARG A 22 2.24 14.05 -19.17
N GLY A 23 3.51 14.42 -19.42
CA GLY A 23 4.05 15.71 -19.01
C GLY A 23 4.57 15.79 -17.58
N GLY A 24 4.73 14.63 -16.90
CA GLY A 24 5.07 14.42 -15.51
C GLY A 24 5.65 15.60 -14.73
N LEU A 25 5.32 15.67 -13.43
CA LEU A 25 5.75 16.80 -12.58
C LEU A 25 7.28 16.87 -12.43
N ALA A 26 7.92 15.70 -12.33
CA ALA A 26 9.38 15.54 -12.26
C ALA A 26 9.76 14.09 -12.54
N SER A 27 11.04 13.80 -12.75
CA SER A 27 11.52 12.42 -12.86
C SER A 27 11.32 11.67 -11.55
N MET A 28 11.12 10.34 -11.63
CA MET A 28 11.01 9.49 -10.45
C MET A 28 12.24 9.60 -9.55
N GLN A 29 13.43 9.78 -10.15
CA GLN A 29 14.67 10.03 -9.43
C GLN A 29 14.55 11.25 -8.49
N VAL A 30 14.12 12.40 -9.01
CA VAL A 30 13.94 13.61 -8.19
C VAL A 30 12.86 13.40 -7.13
N LEU A 31 11.71 12.85 -7.51
CA LEU A 31 10.58 12.64 -6.60
C LEU A 31 10.93 11.68 -5.47
N PHE A 32 11.65 10.60 -5.76
CA PHE A 32 12.07 9.64 -4.74
C PHE A 32 13.01 10.27 -3.72
N TRP A 33 14.08 10.95 -4.16
CA TRP A 33 15.06 11.51 -3.23
C TRP A 33 14.54 12.72 -2.47
N ALA A 34 13.74 13.59 -3.12
CA ALA A 34 13.24 14.82 -2.49
C ALA A 34 12.00 14.62 -1.61
N ILE A 35 11.17 13.63 -1.92
CA ILE A 35 9.86 13.45 -1.26
C ILE A 35 9.71 12.02 -0.72
N GLY A 36 10.01 10.99 -1.51
CA GLY A 36 9.79 9.60 -1.16
C GLY A 36 10.57 9.17 0.06
N LEU A 37 11.89 9.28 0.02
CA LEU A 37 12.77 8.93 1.14
C LEU A 37 12.47 9.76 2.41
N PRO A 38 12.34 11.10 2.36
CA PRO A 38 11.89 11.87 3.53
C PRO A 38 10.54 11.42 4.08
N GLY A 39 9.58 11.08 3.21
CA GLY A 39 8.27 10.55 3.62
C GLY A 39 8.37 9.21 4.33
N MET A 40 9.21 8.29 3.84
CA MET A 40 9.49 7.01 4.51
C MET A 40 10.05 7.24 5.92
N LEU A 41 11.08 8.08 6.03
CA LEU A 41 11.72 8.40 7.31
C LEU A 41 10.72 9.06 8.27
N LEU A 42 9.85 9.93 7.76
CA LEU A 42 8.82 10.58 8.56
C LEU A 42 7.80 9.57 9.12
N VAL A 43 7.38 8.56 8.37
CA VAL A 43 6.49 7.50 8.87
C VAL A 43 7.12 6.78 10.06
N PHE A 44 8.39 6.39 9.95
CA PHE A 44 9.10 5.71 11.05
C PHE A 44 9.31 6.65 12.25
N ALA A 45 9.63 7.91 12.02
CA ALA A 45 9.75 8.90 13.08
C ALA A 45 8.43 9.14 13.83
N ILE A 46 7.30 9.23 13.10
CA ILE A 46 5.96 9.34 13.71
C ILE A 46 5.63 8.07 14.49
N GLY A 47 5.95 6.90 13.96
CA GLY A 47 5.73 5.61 14.64
C GLY A 47 6.51 5.51 15.95
N GLY A 48 7.79 5.86 15.90
CA GLY A 48 8.65 5.93 17.10
C GLY A 48 8.12 6.94 18.12
N TYR A 49 7.83 8.16 17.68
CA TYR A 49 7.26 9.18 18.58
C TYR A 49 5.92 8.71 19.19
N ALA A 50 5.04 8.13 18.40
CA ALA A 50 3.75 7.62 18.90
C ALA A 50 3.91 6.50 19.93
N HIS A 51 4.97 5.70 19.81
CA HIS A 51 5.29 4.67 20.80
C HIS A 51 5.74 5.27 22.13
N PHE A 52 6.71 6.19 22.10
CA PHE A 52 7.29 6.81 23.32
C PHE A 52 6.35 7.84 23.97
N ALA A 53 5.54 8.55 23.20
CA ALA A 53 4.59 9.55 23.67
C ALA A 53 3.21 8.98 24.05
N GLU A 54 3.10 7.66 24.20
CA GLU A 54 1.91 6.94 24.67
C GLU A 54 0.65 7.16 23.81
N TYR A 55 0.83 7.19 22.47
CA TYR A 55 -0.28 7.13 21.51
C TYR A 55 -0.49 5.69 20.99
N PRO A 56 -0.97 4.74 21.82
CA PRO A 56 -0.93 3.30 21.52
C PRO A 56 -1.75 2.91 20.30
N ARG A 57 -2.81 3.64 19.98
CA ARG A 57 -3.61 3.39 18.78
C ARG A 57 -2.83 3.74 17.52
N LEU A 58 -2.21 4.92 17.46
CA LEU A 58 -1.43 5.35 16.32
C LEU A 58 -0.20 4.46 16.13
N ALA A 59 0.52 4.18 17.22
CA ALA A 59 1.68 3.28 17.20
C ALA A 59 1.30 1.88 16.68
N ASN A 60 0.19 1.30 17.14
CA ASN A 60 -0.29 0.02 16.65
C ASN A 60 -0.64 0.08 15.16
N ARG A 61 -1.36 1.11 14.70
CA ARG A 61 -1.73 1.26 13.29
C ARG A 61 -0.53 1.38 12.36
N ILE A 62 0.50 2.13 12.78
CA ILE A 62 1.74 2.25 12.00
C ILE A 62 2.49 0.92 12.00
N ALA A 63 2.69 0.29 13.15
CA ALA A 63 3.39 -1.00 13.24
C ALA A 63 2.71 -2.08 12.40
N VAL A 64 1.37 -2.19 12.52
CA VAL A 64 0.59 -3.16 11.72
C VAL A 64 0.63 -2.81 10.23
N GLY A 65 0.61 -1.53 9.86
CA GLY A 65 0.78 -1.09 8.48
C GLY A 65 2.14 -1.48 7.91
N VAL A 66 3.22 -1.27 8.67
CA VAL A 66 4.58 -1.65 8.24
C VAL A 66 4.69 -3.17 8.08
N LEU A 67 4.30 -3.95 9.10
CA LEU A 67 4.37 -5.41 9.04
C LEU A 67 3.43 -5.99 7.95
N GLY A 68 2.23 -5.42 7.85
CA GLY A 68 1.28 -5.77 6.80
C GLY A 68 1.83 -5.48 5.41
N GLY A 69 2.51 -4.34 5.24
CA GLY A 69 3.14 -3.95 3.98
C GLY A 69 4.26 -4.91 3.57
N ILE A 70 5.11 -5.32 4.51
CA ILE A 70 6.15 -6.32 4.24
C ILE A 70 5.51 -7.66 3.83
N ALA A 71 4.51 -8.12 4.58
CA ALA A 71 3.87 -9.41 4.32
C ALA A 71 3.13 -9.43 2.97
N LEU A 72 2.38 -8.37 2.66
CA LEU A 72 1.62 -8.29 1.41
C LEU A 72 2.54 -8.20 0.18
N THR A 73 3.66 -7.44 0.28
CA THR A 73 4.62 -7.34 -0.83
C THR A 73 5.32 -8.69 -1.05
N ALA A 74 5.74 -9.37 0.02
CA ALA A 74 6.33 -10.69 -0.11
C ALA A 74 5.36 -11.71 -0.75
N ALA A 75 4.09 -11.69 -0.36
CA ALA A 75 3.07 -12.59 -0.94
C ALA A 75 2.79 -12.27 -2.42
N LEU A 76 2.74 -10.98 -2.78
CA LEU A 76 2.59 -10.53 -4.16
C LEU A 76 3.78 -11.00 -5.00
N GLU A 77 5.02 -10.83 -4.52
CA GLU A 77 6.23 -11.20 -5.24
C GLU A 77 6.36 -12.70 -5.48
N VAL A 78 5.89 -13.55 -4.56
CA VAL A 78 5.87 -15.01 -4.79
C VAL A 78 5.06 -15.36 -6.04
N VAL A 79 3.88 -14.75 -6.23
CA VAL A 79 3.04 -15.02 -7.39
C VAL A 79 3.64 -14.39 -8.65
N ARG A 80 4.07 -13.12 -8.58
CA ARG A 80 4.64 -12.42 -9.73
C ARG A 80 5.93 -13.07 -10.23
N SER A 81 6.80 -13.51 -9.34
CA SER A 81 8.02 -14.24 -9.72
C SER A 81 7.68 -15.53 -10.50
N ALA A 82 6.64 -16.25 -10.08
CA ALA A 82 6.15 -17.39 -10.86
C ALA A 82 5.65 -16.95 -12.24
N GLY A 83 4.91 -15.84 -12.35
CA GLY A 83 4.44 -15.27 -13.62
C GLY A 83 5.57 -14.85 -14.56
N VAL A 84 6.65 -14.28 -14.03
CA VAL A 84 7.86 -13.99 -14.82
C VAL A 84 8.49 -15.26 -15.37
N HIS A 85 8.67 -16.30 -14.53
CA HIS A 85 9.24 -17.59 -14.94
C HIS A 85 8.35 -18.32 -16.00
N LEU A 86 7.05 -18.13 -15.93
CA LEU A 86 6.09 -18.69 -16.90
C LEU A 86 5.94 -17.84 -18.18
N GLY A 87 6.62 -16.69 -18.25
CA GLY A 87 6.53 -15.76 -19.40
C GLY A 87 5.22 -14.96 -19.47
N TYR A 88 4.47 -14.90 -18.38
CA TYR A 88 3.24 -14.09 -18.30
C TYR A 88 3.55 -12.61 -18.08
N LEU A 89 4.66 -12.33 -17.39
CA LEU A 89 5.19 -11.00 -17.14
C LEU A 89 6.54 -10.85 -17.84
N SER A 90 6.85 -9.65 -18.33
CA SER A 90 8.12 -9.37 -19.03
C SER A 90 9.27 -9.15 -18.07
N ASP A 91 9.00 -8.51 -16.92
CA ASP A 91 10.01 -8.06 -15.96
C ASP A 91 9.47 -8.09 -14.54
N ASP A 92 10.37 -8.08 -13.54
CA ASP A 92 10.05 -7.84 -12.15
C ASP A 92 9.92 -6.33 -11.84
N GLU A 93 9.10 -5.99 -10.87
CA GLU A 93 8.89 -4.59 -10.46
C GLU A 93 10.12 -3.94 -9.82
N PRO A 94 10.94 -4.64 -9.00
CA PRO A 94 12.18 -4.10 -8.48
C PRO A 94 13.12 -3.58 -9.57
N THR A 95 13.30 -4.30 -10.68
CA THR A 95 14.12 -3.85 -11.81
C THR A 95 13.59 -2.55 -12.39
N MET A 96 12.28 -2.46 -12.64
CA MET A 96 11.64 -1.27 -13.18
C MET A 96 11.79 -0.07 -12.23
N PHE A 97 11.46 -0.25 -10.95
CA PHE A 97 11.58 0.84 -9.97
C PHE A 97 13.02 1.29 -9.75
N GLY A 98 13.95 0.35 -9.75
CA GLY A 98 15.38 0.65 -9.64
C GLY A 98 15.87 1.52 -10.80
N ALA A 99 15.51 1.20 -12.02
CA ALA A 99 15.83 2.00 -13.20
C ALA A 99 15.22 3.41 -13.10
N MET A 100 13.94 3.53 -12.72
CA MET A 100 13.28 4.82 -12.55
C MET A 100 13.93 5.71 -11.47
N ILE A 101 14.36 5.13 -10.35
CA ILE A 101 14.95 5.87 -9.22
C ILE A 101 16.39 6.30 -9.51
N THR A 102 17.14 5.47 -10.23
CA THR A 102 18.54 5.77 -10.57
C THR A 102 18.69 6.56 -11.87
N GLY A 103 17.61 6.66 -12.66
CA GLY A 103 17.68 7.25 -14.01
C GLY A 103 18.42 6.36 -15.00
N ALA A 104 18.58 5.07 -14.71
CA ALA A 104 19.19 4.10 -15.60
C ALA A 104 18.26 3.75 -16.77
N ASP A 105 18.84 3.32 -17.87
CA ASP A 105 18.06 2.75 -18.97
C ASP A 105 17.38 1.45 -18.49
N HIS A 106 16.06 1.41 -18.59
CA HIS A 106 15.25 0.25 -18.20
C HIS A 106 15.48 -0.99 -19.08
N MET A 107 16.09 -0.82 -20.24
CA MET A 107 16.52 -1.92 -21.13
C MET A 107 17.90 -2.46 -20.78
N ALA A 108 18.68 -1.74 -19.98
CA ALA A 108 19.98 -2.22 -19.51
C ALA A 108 19.82 -3.21 -18.34
N ALA A 109 20.79 -4.14 -18.23
CA ALA A 109 20.83 -5.04 -17.08
C ALA A 109 20.93 -4.23 -15.77
N PRO A 110 20.14 -4.57 -14.73
CA PRO A 110 20.15 -3.83 -13.48
C PRO A 110 21.50 -3.99 -12.78
N THR A 111 22.01 -2.89 -12.21
CA THR A 111 23.13 -2.94 -11.27
C THR A 111 22.65 -3.41 -9.91
N LEU A 112 23.54 -3.93 -9.06
CA LEU A 112 23.20 -4.29 -7.69
C LEU A 112 22.58 -3.11 -6.93
N ALA A 113 23.09 -1.91 -7.13
CA ALA A 113 22.58 -0.71 -6.47
C ALA A 113 21.17 -0.34 -6.95
N SER A 114 20.91 -0.34 -8.27
CA SER A 114 19.58 -0.03 -8.81
C SER A 114 18.57 -1.10 -8.38
N TYR A 115 18.92 -2.37 -8.45
CA TYR A 115 18.01 -3.44 -8.03
C TYR A 115 17.67 -3.37 -6.54
N THR A 116 18.68 -3.10 -5.67
CA THR A 116 18.44 -2.92 -4.24
C THR A 116 17.53 -1.74 -3.94
N LEU A 117 17.73 -0.59 -4.60
CA LEU A 117 16.84 0.57 -4.47
C LEU A 117 15.43 0.24 -4.95
N GLY A 118 15.31 -0.51 -6.03
CA GLY A 118 14.03 -0.99 -6.53
C GLY A 118 13.29 -1.88 -5.53
N ILE A 119 13.98 -2.85 -4.91
CA ILE A 119 13.41 -3.68 -3.83
C ILE A 119 12.94 -2.81 -2.66
N VAL A 120 13.79 -1.91 -2.17
CA VAL A 120 13.44 -1.02 -1.05
C VAL A 120 12.19 -0.20 -1.38
N TYR A 121 12.14 0.37 -2.58
CA TYR A 121 10.98 1.14 -3.00
C TYR A 121 9.73 0.27 -3.18
N HIS A 122 9.85 -0.92 -3.72
CA HIS A 122 8.73 -1.84 -3.89
C HIS A 122 8.11 -2.24 -2.56
N PHE A 123 8.94 -2.59 -1.55
CA PHE A 123 8.45 -2.83 -0.20
C PHE A 123 7.85 -1.58 0.43
N PHE A 124 8.45 -0.42 0.22
CA PHE A 124 7.86 0.83 0.70
C PHE A 124 6.48 1.11 0.07
N ASN A 125 6.32 0.81 -1.22
CA ASN A 125 5.03 0.94 -1.89
C ASN A 125 3.96 0.03 -1.25
N GLY A 126 4.30 -1.22 -0.94
CA GLY A 126 3.41 -2.11 -0.20
C GLY A 126 3.13 -1.63 1.24
N ILE A 127 4.14 -1.10 1.95
CA ILE A 127 3.96 -0.47 3.26
C ILE A 127 3.00 0.72 3.16
N SER A 128 3.10 1.54 2.11
CA SER A 128 2.18 2.65 1.84
C SER A 128 0.71 2.18 1.77
N PHE A 129 0.42 1.17 0.97
CA PHE A 129 -0.94 0.63 0.86
C PHE A 129 -1.45 0.07 2.20
N ALA A 130 -0.61 -0.68 2.90
CA ALA A 130 -0.99 -1.27 4.19
C ALA A 130 -1.17 -0.20 5.28
N LEU A 131 -0.37 0.88 5.28
CA LEU A 131 -0.53 2.03 6.19
C LEU A 131 -1.85 2.75 5.93
N VAL A 132 -2.16 3.06 4.68
CA VAL A 132 -3.44 3.68 4.31
C VAL A 132 -4.59 2.80 4.78
N TYR A 133 -4.53 1.50 4.47
CA TYR A 133 -5.55 0.55 4.93
C TYR A 133 -5.66 0.51 6.46
N SER A 134 -4.53 0.35 7.15
CA SER A 134 -4.48 0.26 8.61
C SER A 134 -5.05 1.51 9.29
N ILE A 135 -4.66 2.72 8.84
CA ILE A 135 -5.09 3.98 9.45
C ILE A 135 -6.56 4.26 9.17
N VAL A 136 -7.04 3.97 7.96
CA VAL A 136 -8.42 4.27 7.55
C VAL A 136 -9.41 3.23 8.06
N PHE A 137 -9.13 1.95 7.87
CA PHE A 137 -10.08 0.88 8.16
C PHE A 137 -9.77 0.10 9.43
N GLY A 138 -8.49 -0.09 9.75
CA GLY A 138 -8.06 -0.96 10.83
C GLY A 138 -8.47 -2.40 10.63
N ARG A 139 -8.82 -3.09 11.72
CA ARG A 139 -9.30 -4.47 11.65
C ARG A 139 -10.69 -4.53 11.06
N THR A 140 -10.83 -5.18 9.92
CA THR A 140 -12.12 -5.43 9.24
C THR A 140 -12.42 -6.93 9.18
N ARG A 141 -13.44 -7.33 8.40
CA ARG A 141 -13.60 -8.74 8.03
C ARG A 141 -12.45 -9.14 7.10
N TRP A 142 -12.14 -10.45 7.04
CA TRP A 142 -11.02 -10.99 6.26
C TRP A 142 -11.04 -10.59 4.77
N TRP A 143 -12.22 -10.43 4.17
CA TRP A 143 -12.36 -10.03 2.77
C TRP A 143 -12.09 -8.52 2.53
N GLY A 144 -12.11 -7.68 3.58
CA GLY A 144 -11.86 -6.24 3.45
C GLY A 144 -10.50 -5.90 2.84
N PRO A 145 -9.37 -6.45 3.36
CA PRO A 145 -8.06 -6.26 2.73
C PRO A 145 -7.97 -6.82 1.32
N VAL A 146 -8.65 -7.96 1.03
CA VAL A 146 -8.70 -8.53 -0.33
C VAL A 146 -9.45 -7.59 -1.28
N ALA A 147 -10.61 -7.10 -0.86
CA ALA A 147 -11.37 -6.13 -1.66
C ALA A 147 -10.57 -4.84 -1.92
N PHE A 148 -9.86 -4.33 -0.92
CA PHE A 148 -8.98 -3.18 -1.08
C PHE A 148 -7.85 -3.46 -2.08
N SER A 149 -7.16 -4.60 -1.95
CA SER A 149 -6.07 -4.98 -2.84
C SER A 149 -6.54 -5.16 -4.30
N VAL A 150 -7.72 -5.71 -4.50
CA VAL A 150 -8.27 -5.93 -5.86
C VAL A 150 -8.89 -4.64 -6.42
N PHE A 151 -9.82 -4.01 -5.71
CA PHE A 151 -10.60 -2.92 -6.30
C PHE A 151 -9.92 -1.55 -6.22
N VAL A 152 -9.05 -1.32 -5.24
CA VAL A 152 -8.34 -0.05 -5.12
C VAL A 152 -6.95 -0.15 -5.74
N VAL A 153 -6.15 -1.18 -5.37
CA VAL A 153 -4.75 -1.25 -5.81
C VAL A 153 -4.66 -1.82 -7.23
N TRP A 154 -5.16 -3.03 -7.46
CA TRP A 154 -5.04 -3.69 -8.76
C TRP A 154 -5.82 -2.98 -9.88
N VAL A 155 -7.09 -2.64 -9.66
CA VAL A 155 -7.87 -1.89 -10.67
C VAL A 155 -7.25 -0.52 -10.91
N GLY A 156 -6.79 0.16 -9.84
CA GLY A 156 -6.07 1.42 -9.95
C GLY A 156 -4.81 1.27 -10.81
N MET A 157 -4.00 0.26 -10.56
CA MET A 157 -2.81 -0.04 -11.36
C MET A 157 -3.15 -0.32 -12.84
N MET A 158 -4.23 -1.06 -13.10
CA MET A 158 -4.65 -1.40 -14.47
C MET A 158 -5.18 -0.22 -15.27
N LEU A 159 -5.66 0.84 -14.61
CA LEU A 159 -6.28 2.00 -15.25
C LEU A 159 -5.40 3.26 -15.23
N LEU A 160 -4.43 3.34 -14.32
CA LEU A 160 -3.61 4.52 -14.10
C LEU A 160 -2.17 4.31 -14.63
N PRO A 161 -1.42 5.38 -14.88
CA PRO A 161 0.01 5.28 -15.11
C PRO A 161 0.73 4.59 -13.92
N PRO A 162 1.81 3.84 -14.20
CA PRO A 162 2.51 3.68 -15.47
C PRO A 162 1.98 2.57 -16.38
N MET A 163 1.12 1.67 -15.88
CA MET A 163 0.75 0.44 -16.60
C MET A 163 -0.17 0.69 -17.80
N ALA A 164 -1.21 1.51 -17.63
CA ALA A 164 -2.18 1.75 -18.69
C ALA A 164 -1.58 2.36 -19.97
N PRO A 165 -0.64 3.32 -19.92
CA PRO A 165 0.02 3.84 -21.13
C PRO A 165 0.93 2.84 -21.84
N MET A 166 1.51 1.88 -21.10
CA MET A 166 2.45 0.90 -21.66
C MET A 166 1.75 -0.32 -22.26
N LEU A 167 0.74 -0.83 -21.58
CA LEU A 167 0.10 -2.10 -21.90
C LEU A 167 -1.37 -1.96 -22.33
N GLY A 168 -1.92 -0.74 -22.28
CA GLY A 168 -3.36 -0.51 -22.36
C GLY A 168 -4.09 -0.91 -21.08
N ALA A 169 -5.30 -0.41 -20.89
CA ALA A 169 -6.13 -0.81 -19.76
C ALA A 169 -6.32 -2.33 -19.78
N PHE A 170 -6.03 -2.98 -18.65
CA PHE A 170 -6.06 -4.44 -18.52
C PHE A 170 -5.23 -5.20 -19.60
N GLY A 171 -4.12 -4.62 -20.01
CA GLY A 171 -3.22 -5.25 -20.98
C GLY A 171 -3.73 -5.29 -22.42
N THR A 172 -4.84 -4.62 -22.74
CA THR A 172 -5.49 -4.66 -24.07
C THR A 172 -4.67 -4.00 -25.19
N GLY A 173 -3.66 -3.20 -24.86
CA GLY A 173 -2.70 -2.67 -25.85
C GLY A 173 -1.69 -3.71 -26.34
N LYS A 174 -1.44 -4.77 -25.55
CA LYS A 174 -0.53 -5.87 -25.90
C LYS A 174 -1.28 -7.15 -26.27
N TYR A 175 -2.42 -7.41 -25.67
CA TYR A 175 -3.21 -8.62 -25.84
C TYR A 175 -4.56 -8.30 -26.48
N ALA A 176 -5.03 -9.17 -27.36
CA ALA A 176 -6.33 -9.00 -28.04
C ALA A 176 -7.55 -9.07 -27.12
N SER A 177 -7.36 -9.54 -25.89
CA SER A 177 -8.43 -9.70 -24.88
C SER A 177 -8.02 -9.09 -23.56
N ALA A 178 -8.96 -8.50 -22.83
CA ALA A 178 -8.78 -8.06 -21.46
C ALA A 178 -8.61 -9.24 -20.49
N TRP A 179 -8.92 -10.46 -20.90
CA TRP A 179 -8.63 -11.69 -20.16
C TRP A 179 -7.42 -12.38 -20.77
N ASN A 180 -6.29 -12.19 -20.18
CA ASN A 180 -4.98 -12.62 -20.69
C ASN A 180 -4.06 -13.05 -19.52
N PRO A 181 -2.93 -13.74 -19.79
CA PRO A 181 -2.04 -14.22 -18.72
C PRO A 181 -1.51 -13.13 -17.79
N TYR A 182 -1.22 -11.94 -18.30
CA TYR A 182 -0.79 -10.79 -17.51
C TYR A 182 -1.86 -10.36 -16.49
N VAL A 183 -3.12 -10.27 -16.92
CA VAL A 183 -4.26 -9.93 -16.05
C VAL A 183 -4.51 -11.02 -15.02
N ALA A 184 -4.46 -12.29 -15.44
CA ALA A 184 -4.69 -13.42 -14.54
C ALA A 184 -3.61 -13.48 -13.44
N ASP A 185 -2.34 -13.34 -13.80
CA ASP A 185 -1.22 -13.37 -12.86
C ASP A 185 -1.27 -12.18 -11.89
N THR A 186 -1.42 -10.97 -12.40
CA THR A 186 -1.47 -9.77 -11.56
C THR A 186 -2.68 -9.74 -10.65
N LEU A 187 -3.85 -10.23 -11.09
CA LEU A 187 -5.03 -10.37 -10.23
C LEU A 187 -4.79 -11.38 -9.10
N LEU A 188 -4.22 -12.55 -9.44
CA LEU A 188 -3.89 -13.56 -8.44
C LEU A 188 -2.88 -13.03 -7.41
N ALA A 189 -1.85 -12.29 -7.87
CA ALA A 189 -0.87 -11.64 -7.02
C ALA A 189 -1.53 -10.65 -6.04
N HIS A 190 -2.50 -9.85 -6.49
CA HIS A 190 -3.21 -8.91 -5.62
C HIS A 190 -4.22 -9.59 -4.69
N ILE A 191 -4.77 -10.73 -5.06
CA ILE A 191 -5.55 -11.56 -4.13
C ILE A 191 -4.63 -12.10 -3.01
N ALA A 192 -3.45 -12.64 -3.36
CA ALA A 192 -2.46 -13.10 -2.38
C ALA A 192 -1.99 -11.97 -1.46
N MET A 193 -1.72 -10.79 -2.03
CA MET A 193 -1.43 -9.55 -1.32
C MET A 193 -2.52 -9.23 -0.27
N GLY A 194 -3.79 -9.26 -0.67
CA GLY A 194 -4.91 -8.98 0.21
C GLY A 194 -5.09 -10.01 1.33
N LEU A 195 -4.84 -11.29 1.04
CA LEU A 195 -4.90 -12.37 2.03
C LEU A 195 -3.78 -12.23 3.08
N ALA A 196 -2.55 -11.91 2.66
CA ALA A 196 -1.44 -11.66 3.56
C ALA A 196 -1.70 -10.46 4.47
N LEU A 197 -2.21 -9.34 3.90
CA LEU A 197 -2.63 -8.19 4.69
C LEU A 197 -3.75 -8.55 5.68
N ALA A 198 -4.73 -9.35 5.26
CA ALA A 198 -5.81 -9.82 6.13
C ALA A 198 -5.27 -10.60 7.32
N ALA A 199 -4.32 -11.51 7.12
CA ALA A 199 -3.70 -12.30 8.19
C ALA A 199 -3.03 -11.39 9.22
N VAL A 200 -2.23 -10.40 8.77
CA VAL A 200 -1.56 -9.45 9.68
C VAL A 200 -2.59 -8.56 10.42
N MET A 201 -3.58 -8.02 9.70
CA MET A 201 -4.63 -7.19 10.31
C MET A 201 -5.45 -7.95 11.35
N HIS A 202 -5.79 -9.21 11.10
CA HIS A 202 -6.53 -10.03 12.06
C HIS A 202 -5.71 -10.39 13.29
N GLY A 203 -4.42 -10.67 13.11
CA GLY A 203 -3.54 -11.04 14.21
C GLY A 203 -3.09 -9.86 15.10
N LEU A 204 -2.82 -8.69 14.49
CA LEU A 204 -2.10 -7.62 15.17
C LEU A 204 -2.87 -6.30 15.33
N ALA A 205 -3.90 -6.03 14.51
CA ALA A 205 -4.67 -4.79 14.65
C ALA A 205 -5.65 -4.87 15.83
N ARG A 206 -5.54 -3.89 16.73
CA ARG A 206 -6.28 -3.87 18.01
C ARG A 206 -7.66 -3.24 17.90
N ASP A 207 -7.91 -2.39 16.93
CA ASP A 207 -9.16 -1.65 16.79
C ASP A 207 -9.67 -1.57 15.34
N ARG A 208 -10.89 -1.07 15.19
CA ARG A 208 -11.60 -0.97 13.90
C ARG A 208 -11.88 0.49 13.54
N GLY A 209 -12.16 0.72 12.26
CA GLY A 209 -12.59 2.00 11.73
C GLY A 209 -11.49 3.06 11.65
N LEU A 210 -11.89 4.24 11.20
CA LEU A 210 -10.98 5.38 11.00
C LEU A 210 -10.37 5.82 12.32
N LEU A 211 -9.06 5.97 12.35
CA LEU A 211 -8.33 6.38 13.55
C LEU A 211 -8.75 7.74 14.09
N LEU A 212 -9.24 8.64 13.23
CA LEU A 212 -9.74 9.97 13.58
C LEU A 212 -11.18 9.98 14.11
N ALA A 213 -11.94 8.90 13.94
CA ALA A 213 -13.30 8.84 14.45
C ALA A 213 -13.31 8.92 15.98
N PRO A 214 -14.14 9.75 16.59
CA PRO A 214 -14.31 9.76 18.04
C PRO A 214 -14.70 8.36 18.51
N ARG A 215 -14.10 7.90 19.61
CA ARG A 215 -14.60 6.69 20.26
C ARG A 215 -16.02 6.95 20.68
N THR A 216 -16.99 6.25 20.10
CA THR A 216 -18.25 6.03 20.79
C THR A 216 -17.90 5.25 22.04
N LEU A 217 -17.87 5.92 23.20
CA LEU A 217 -17.72 5.25 24.48
C LEU A 217 -18.84 4.22 24.56
N PRO A 218 -18.57 2.93 24.81
CA PRO A 218 -19.64 1.98 25.04
C PRO A 218 -20.38 2.43 26.28
N GLY A 219 -21.68 2.83 26.08
CA GLY A 219 -22.68 3.01 27.13
C GLY A 219 -22.22 3.84 28.33
N VAL A 220 -22.39 5.17 28.26
CA VAL A 220 -22.76 5.88 29.48
C VAL A 220 -24.18 5.38 29.80
N HIS A 221 -24.27 4.38 30.67
CA HIS A 221 -25.51 4.06 31.31
C HIS A 221 -25.99 5.35 32.00
N HIS A 222 -26.96 6.03 31.41
CA HIS A 222 -27.74 6.99 32.18
C HIS A 222 -28.42 6.20 33.28
N PRO A 223 -28.14 6.48 34.57
CA PRO A 223 -28.92 5.87 35.65
C PRO A 223 -30.40 6.23 35.40
N PRO A 224 -31.33 5.30 35.65
CA PRO A 224 -32.75 5.58 35.46
C PRO A 224 -33.12 6.81 36.29
N ALA A 225 -33.82 7.76 35.69
CA ALA A 225 -34.33 8.91 36.40
C ALA A 225 -35.17 8.41 37.60
N HIS A 226 -34.73 8.78 38.81
CA HIS A 226 -35.46 8.44 40.00
C HIS A 226 -36.90 8.89 39.85
N ALA A 227 -37.84 7.96 39.85
CA ALA A 227 -39.24 8.23 39.94
C ALA A 227 -39.49 8.98 41.28
N HIS A 228 -39.97 10.21 41.20
CA HIS A 228 -40.43 10.92 42.39
C HIS A 228 -41.58 10.14 43.02
N PRO A 229 -41.55 9.87 44.29
CA PRO A 229 -42.70 9.31 44.95
C PRO A 229 -43.82 10.41 44.98
N SER A 230 -44.96 10.07 44.39
CA SER A 230 -46.17 10.85 44.50
C SER A 230 -46.68 10.77 45.95
N THR A 231 -46.65 11.88 46.65
CA THR A 231 -47.43 12.09 47.89
C THR A 231 -48.87 12.48 47.56
#